data_deb9fb8830d4fa6f12dfc9b203c38bdf
#
_entry.id   deb9fb8830d4fa6f12dfc9b203c38bdf
#
_cell.length_a   1.000
_cell.length_b   1.000
_cell.length_c   1.000
_cell.angle_alpha   90.00
_cell.angle_beta   90.00
_cell.angle_gamma   90.00
#
_symmetry.space_group_name_H-M   'P 1'
#
loop_
_entity.id
_entity.type
_entity.pdbx_description
1 polymer ?
#
loop_
_entity_poly.entity_id
_entity_poly.type
_entity_poly.pdbx_seq_one_letter_code
_entity_poly.pdbx_strand_id
1 'polypeptide(L)'
;MPLSIIEYLSRGPATSKEIQAATGLSQSSVARQLRGMGNNIIRLQKGRSPRYAATRNAFGCGDKLPLSIVDAHGYTVLAAYLRPLVHGGFFVEAAAGMPPLLLGESKDGLYEDLPYFLFDLRPQGFLGRQIAEEMASKSDDFPTDPRHWNPNHIGRYLVSNGDDLPGNFKFGEQTLLRVRRKPVIALDNDYPELAESVMSGVIPGSSAGGAQPKFTAFSGNHLSHVIVKFSPKGNNDVAIRWRDILITEYHAAEAIHSQGFSAAATRLLEMDGRLFLESVRFDRSGEYGRMSMTSLQSIDAEFSGIGGSWPQVMDALL
;
A
#
# COMPACT_ATOMS: atom_id res chain seq x y z
N MET A 1 -22.11 -25.65 27.96
CA MET A 1 -22.32 -24.33 28.55
C MET A 1 -22.78 -23.38 27.45
N PRO A 2 -23.66 -22.40 27.65
CA PRO A 2 -23.97 -21.41 26.69
C PRO A 2 -22.73 -20.57 26.35
N LEU A 3 -22.52 -20.24 25.08
CA LEU A 3 -21.40 -19.44 24.62
C LEU A 3 -21.49 -18.01 25.17
N SER A 4 -20.36 -17.39 25.48
CA SER A 4 -20.34 -15.93 25.69
C SER A 4 -20.52 -15.18 24.36
N ILE A 5 -20.90 -13.91 24.41
CA ILE A 5 -21.03 -13.07 23.20
C ILE A 5 -19.70 -12.99 22.44
N ILE A 6 -18.58 -12.83 23.13
CA ILE A 6 -17.24 -12.77 22.52
C ILE A 6 -16.88 -14.08 21.82
N GLU A 7 -17.09 -15.23 22.48
CA GLU A 7 -16.84 -16.54 21.90
C GLU A 7 -17.71 -16.79 20.65
N TYR A 8 -18.95 -16.29 20.64
CA TYR A 8 -19.77 -16.38 19.46
C TYR A 8 -19.28 -15.48 18.33
N LEU A 9 -18.97 -14.22 18.61
CA LEU A 9 -18.45 -13.26 17.63
C LEU A 9 -17.02 -13.57 17.16
N SER A 10 -16.28 -14.42 17.87
CA SER A 10 -14.99 -14.92 17.37
C SER A 10 -15.12 -15.85 16.17
N ARG A 11 -16.32 -16.36 15.89
CA ARG A 11 -16.63 -17.19 14.72
C ARG A 11 -17.04 -16.37 13.49
N GLY A 12 -17.41 -15.11 13.69
CA GLY A 12 -17.81 -14.19 12.63
C GLY A 12 -18.82 -13.14 13.09
N PRO A 13 -19.11 -12.17 12.21
CA PRO A 13 -20.12 -11.16 12.50
C PRO A 13 -21.53 -11.75 12.62
N ALA A 14 -22.30 -11.27 13.59
CA ALA A 14 -23.64 -11.77 13.87
C ALA A 14 -24.65 -10.67 14.22
N THR A 15 -25.91 -10.92 13.95
CA THR A 15 -27.04 -10.09 14.36
C THR A 15 -27.36 -10.30 15.84
N SER A 16 -28.07 -9.35 16.46
CA SER A 16 -28.55 -9.51 17.84
C SER A 16 -29.41 -10.76 18.03
N LYS A 17 -30.20 -11.16 17.01
CA LYS A 17 -31.05 -12.35 17.06
C LYS A 17 -30.24 -13.65 17.08
N GLU A 18 -29.20 -13.72 16.27
CA GLU A 18 -28.28 -14.87 16.24
C GLU A 18 -27.50 -14.99 17.57
N ILE A 19 -27.03 -13.86 18.10
CA ILE A 19 -26.37 -13.82 19.41
C ILE A 19 -27.31 -14.32 20.51
N GLN A 20 -28.58 -13.88 20.53
CA GLN A 20 -29.58 -14.36 21.47
C GLN A 20 -29.78 -15.90 21.39
N ALA A 21 -29.93 -16.41 20.17
CA ALA A 21 -30.09 -17.85 19.94
C ALA A 21 -28.89 -18.68 20.42
N ALA A 22 -27.68 -18.18 20.18
CA ALA A 22 -26.43 -18.87 20.53
C ALA A 22 -26.10 -18.81 22.04
N THR A 23 -26.45 -17.71 22.71
CA THR A 23 -26.08 -17.46 24.11
C THR A 23 -27.21 -17.74 25.10
N GLY A 24 -28.46 -17.89 24.64
CA GLY A 24 -29.64 -18.02 25.48
C GLY A 24 -30.03 -16.73 26.23
N LEU A 25 -29.40 -15.60 25.92
CA LEU A 25 -29.65 -14.30 26.56
C LEU A 25 -30.88 -13.63 25.99
N SER A 26 -31.60 -12.84 26.80
CA SER A 26 -32.67 -11.96 26.31
C SER A 26 -32.10 -10.81 25.47
N GLN A 27 -32.93 -10.23 24.61
CA GLN A 27 -32.56 -9.08 23.78
C GLN A 27 -32.01 -7.91 24.59
N SER A 28 -32.59 -7.61 25.75
CA SER A 28 -32.13 -6.55 26.65
C SER A 28 -30.76 -6.85 27.26
N SER A 29 -30.53 -8.12 27.61
CA SER A 29 -29.23 -8.57 28.13
C SER A 29 -28.12 -8.50 27.06
N VAL A 30 -28.40 -8.95 25.84
CA VAL A 30 -27.48 -8.83 24.69
C VAL A 30 -27.15 -7.37 24.43
N ALA A 31 -28.17 -6.49 24.34
CA ALA A 31 -27.97 -5.06 24.08
C ALA A 31 -27.15 -4.36 25.19
N ARG A 32 -27.34 -4.75 26.45
CA ARG A 32 -26.57 -4.23 27.59
C ARG A 32 -25.12 -4.68 27.54
N GLN A 33 -24.89 -5.99 27.30
CA GLN A 33 -23.53 -6.54 27.23
C GLN A 33 -22.76 -5.98 26.05
N LEU A 34 -23.34 -5.90 24.84
CA LEU A 34 -22.70 -5.28 23.65
C LEU A 34 -22.28 -3.84 23.93
N ARG A 35 -23.12 -3.05 24.61
CA ARG A 35 -22.75 -1.68 25.03
C ARG A 35 -21.62 -1.66 26.06
N GLY A 36 -21.64 -2.60 27.01
CA GLY A 36 -20.61 -2.70 28.05
C GLY A 36 -19.23 -3.12 27.53
N MET A 37 -19.16 -3.78 26.36
CA MET A 37 -17.91 -4.18 25.73
C MET A 37 -17.19 -3.04 25.01
N GLY A 38 -17.83 -1.86 24.89
CA GLY A 38 -17.21 -0.65 24.35
C GLY A 38 -16.64 -0.81 22.95
N ASN A 39 -15.39 -0.39 22.77
CA ASN A 39 -14.71 -0.41 21.48
C ASN A 39 -14.33 -1.81 20.96
N ASN A 40 -14.38 -2.84 21.82
CA ASN A 40 -14.04 -4.22 21.43
C ASN A 40 -15.12 -4.85 20.52
N ILE A 41 -16.29 -4.22 20.43
CA ILE A 41 -17.39 -4.64 19.55
C ILE A 41 -17.77 -3.48 18.65
N ILE A 42 -17.78 -3.74 17.35
CA ILE A 42 -18.22 -2.76 16.36
C ILE A 42 -19.53 -3.19 15.71
N ARG A 43 -20.24 -2.21 15.20
CA ARG A 43 -21.45 -2.38 14.42
C ARG A 43 -21.11 -2.18 12.94
N LEU A 44 -21.21 -3.24 12.13
CA LEU A 44 -20.78 -3.24 10.74
C LEU A 44 -21.76 -2.53 9.79
N GLN A 45 -23.05 -2.57 10.08
CA GLN A 45 -24.09 -2.01 9.20
C GLN A 45 -25.05 -1.11 9.97
N LYS A 46 -25.43 0.01 9.31
CA LYS A 46 -26.52 0.87 9.76
C LYS A 46 -27.83 0.36 9.17
N GLY A 47 -28.79 -0.10 10.00
CA GLY A 47 -30.07 -0.62 9.49
C GLY A 47 -30.91 -1.27 10.57
N ARG A 48 -32.02 -1.89 10.15
CA ARG A 48 -32.98 -2.54 11.08
C ARG A 48 -32.45 -3.81 11.73
N SER A 49 -31.47 -4.48 11.11
CA SER A 49 -30.82 -5.68 11.64
C SER A 49 -29.29 -5.55 11.58
N PRO A 50 -28.69 -4.76 12.47
CA PRO A 50 -27.26 -4.54 12.45
C PRO A 50 -26.50 -5.85 12.80
N ARG A 51 -25.38 -6.07 12.12
CA ARG A 51 -24.40 -7.10 12.50
C ARG A 51 -23.35 -6.50 13.40
N TYR A 52 -22.89 -7.29 14.34
CA TYR A 52 -21.83 -6.95 15.30
C TYR A 52 -20.62 -7.86 15.06
N ALA A 53 -19.43 -7.32 15.24
CA ALA A 53 -18.19 -8.08 15.18
C ALA A 53 -17.28 -7.69 16.35
N ALA A 54 -16.48 -8.63 16.81
CA ALA A 54 -15.44 -8.38 17.82
C ALA A 54 -14.15 -7.94 17.11
N THR A 55 -13.49 -6.90 17.64
CA THR A 55 -12.22 -6.37 17.14
C THR A 55 -11.03 -6.94 17.91
N ARG A 56 -9.87 -6.93 17.30
CA ARG A 56 -8.59 -7.34 17.88
C ARG A 56 -7.51 -6.29 17.66
N ASN A 57 -6.47 -6.30 18.45
CA ASN A 57 -5.26 -5.55 18.17
C ASN A 57 -4.57 -6.13 16.91
N ALA A 58 -4.10 -5.29 16.01
CA ALA A 58 -3.29 -5.68 14.88
C ALA A 58 -2.09 -4.74 14.69
N PHE A 59 -1.02 -5.28 14.14
CA PHE A 59 0.20 -4.58 13.76
C PHE A 59 0.91 -3.85 14.92
N GLY A 60 0.54 -4.14 16.19
CA GLY A 60 1.01 -3.42 17.37
C GLY A 60 0.37 -2.04 17.57
N CYS A 61 -0.68 -1.68 16.81
CA CYS A 61 -1.26 -0.33 16.75
C CYS A 61 -2.73 -0.25 17.23
N GLY A 62 -3.22 -1.29 17.91
CA GLY A 62 -4.60 -1.32 18.42
C GLY A 62 -5.60 -1.88 17.41
N ASP A 63 -6.87 -1.58 17.63
CA ASP A 63 -8.01 -2.14 16.88
C ASP A 63 -8.71 -1.11 15.99
N LYS A 64 -8.18 0.10 15.90
CA LYS A 64 -8.72 1.20 15.09
C LYS A 64 -7.58 1.97 14.44
N LEU A 65 -7.23 1.58 13.21
CA LEU A 65 -6.07 2.11 12.50
C LEU A 65 -6.52 3.15 11.47
N PRO A 66 -6.03 4.40 11.53
CA PRO A 66 -6.40 5.42 10.57
C PRO A 66 -5.79 5.12 9.20
N LEU A 67 -6.61 5.23 8.16
CA LEU A 67 -6.22 5.29 6.77
C LEU A 67 -6.51 6.71 6.27
N SER A 68 -5.50 7.40 5.81
CA SER A 68 -5.63 8.76 5.28
C SER A 68 -5.18 8.84 3.83
N ILE A 69 -5.69 9.83 3.12
CA ILE A 69 -5.30 10.20 1.77
C ILE A 69 -4.53 11.52 1.85
N VAL A 70 -3.42 11.60 1.14
CA VAL A 70 -2.70 12.86 0.89
C VAL A 70 -3.12 13.37 -0.48
N ASP A 71 -3.55 14.61 -0.57
CA ASP A 71 -3.94 15.21 -1.86
C ASP A 71 -2.75 15.76 -2.65
N ALA A 72 -3.03 16.31 -3.84
CA ALA A 72 -2.03 16.89 -4.74
C ALA A 72 -1.28 18.12 -4.15
N HIS A 73 -1.79 18.70 -3.07
CA HIS A 73 -1.18 19.82 -2.36
C HIS A 73 -0.48 19.41 -1.06
N GLY A 74 -0.49 18.11 -0.71
CA GLY A 74 0.10 17.60 0.51
C GLY A 74 -0.79 17.73 1.76
N TYR A 75 -2.07 18.05 1.60
CA TYR A 75 -3.02 18.02 2.72
C TYR A 75 -3.52 16.60 2.96
N THR A 76 -3.75 16.30 4.22
CA THR A 76 -4.14 14.96 4.65
C THR A 76 -5.61 14.94 5.06
N VAL A 77 -6.36 13.98 4.52
CA VAL A 77 -7.77 13.75 4.85
C VAL A 77 -7.93 12.32 5.34
N LEU A 78 -8.66 12.12 6.45
CA LEU A 78 -9.02 10.79 6.92
C LEU A 78 -9.99 10.14 5.91
N ALA A 79 -9.59 9.00 5.35
CA ALA A 79 -10.40 8.25 4.41
C ALA A 79 -11.24 7.17 5.07
N ALA A 80 -10.65 6.45 6.04
CA ALA A 80 -11.31 5.36 6.75
C ALA A 80 -10.57 5.03 8.04
N TYR A 81 -11.20 4.18 8.86
CA TYR A 81 -10.50 3.37 9.85
C TYR A 81 -10.53 1.91 9.42
N LEU A 82 -9.39 1.25 9.49
CA LEU A 82 -9.31 -0.20 9.37
C LEU A 82 -9.52 -0.82 10.76
N ARG A 83 -10.51 -1.74 10.87
CA ARG A 83 -10.89 -2.42 12.10
C ARG A 83 -10.56 -3.92 11.96
N PRO A 84 -9.46 -4.41 12.54
CA PRO A 84 -9.13 -5.84 12.52
C PRO A 84 -10.15 -6.65 13.33
N LEU A 85 -10.62 -7.78 12.77
CA LEU A 85 -11.67 -8.60 13.36
C LEU A 85 -11.11 -9.88 14.00
N VAL A 86 -11.72 -10.31 15.12
CA VAL A 86 -11.24 -11.48 15.88
C VAL A 86 -11.33 -12.77 15.07
N HIS A 87 -12.37 -12.94 14.27
CA HIS A 87 -12.54 -14.13 13.41
C HIS A 87 -11.59 -14.18 12.22
N GLY A 88 -10.81 -13.14 12.02
CA GLY A 88 -9.97 -12.92 10.83
C GLY A 88 -10.49 -11.78 9.96
N GLY A 89 -9.65 -11.31 9.03
CA GLY A 89 -9.99 -10.23 8.14
C GLY A 89 -10.12 -8.86 8.81
N PHE A 90 -10.74 -7.95 8.07
CA PHE A 90 -10.80 -6.53 8.41
C PHE A 90 -12.16 -5.93 8.01
N PHE A 91 -12.54 -4.88 8.73
CA PHE A 91 -13.66 -4.02 8.34
C PHE A 91 -13.16 -2.61 8.08
N VAL A 92 -13.52 -2.04 6.93
CA VAL A 92 -13.24 -0.66 6.54
C VAL A 92 -14.41 0.22 6.97
N GLU A 93 -14.18 1.04 7.98
CA GLU A 93 -15.11 2.06 8.44
C GLU A 93 -14.83 3.36 7.68
N ALA A 94 -15.43 3.52 6.48
CA ALA A 94 -15.20 4.68 5.62
C ALA A 94 -15.68 5.99 6.26
N ALA A 95 -14.89 7.05 6.11
CA ALA A 95 -15.30 8.40 6.49
C ALA A 95 -16.40 8.93 5.55
N ALA A 96 -17.16 9.91 6.02
CA ALA A 96 -18.23 10.49 5.21
C ALA A 96 -17.67 11.16 3.94
N GLY A 97 -18.30 10.87 2.79
CA GLY A 97 -17.90 11.43 1.50
C GLY A 97 -16.77 10.70 0.80
N MET A 98 -16.25 9.61 1.37
CA MET A 98 -15.22 8.79 0.70
C MET A 98 -15.83 7.91 -0.40
N PRO A 99 -15.03 7.60 -1.45
CA PRO A 99 -15.49 6.76 -2.56
C PRO A 99 -15.95 5.38 -2.10
N PRO A 100 -17.06 4.85 -2.66
CA PRO A 100 -17.54 3.50 -2.36
C PRO A 100 -16.53 2.39 -2.63
N LEU A 101 -15.54 2.61 -3.51
CA LEU A 101 -14.44 1.70 -3.80
C LEU A 101 -13.70 1.21 -2.55
N LEU A 102 -13.60 2.04 -1.51
CA LEU A 102 -13.00 1.63 -0.23
C LEU A 102 -13.78 0.53 0.49
N LEU A 103 -15.02 0.29 0.11
CA LEU A 103 -15.89 -0.73 0.73
C LEU A 103 -15.85 -2.08 0.01
N GLY A 104 -15.06 -2.21 -1.07
CA GLY A 104 -14.94 -3.42 -1.87
C GLY A 104 -16.16 -3.68 -2.79
N GLU A 105 -16.12 -4.82 -3.49
CA GLU A 105 -17.17 -5.24 -4.41
C GLU A 105 -18.54 -5.32 -3.71
N SER A 106 -18.61 -5.96 -2.55
CA SER A 106 -19.84 -6.14 -1.76
C SER A 106 -20.37 -4.84 -1.15
N LYS A 107 -19.61 -3.75 -1.20
CA LYS A 107 -19.94 -2.42 -0.63
C LYS A 107 -20.29 -2.43 0.86
N ASP A 108 -19.89 -3.49 1.58
CA ASP A 108 -20.13 -3.62 3.02
C ASP A 108 -18.87 -3.33 3.88
N GLY A 109 -17.72 -3.15 3.24
CA GLY A 109 -16.44 -2.86 3.88
C GLY A 109 -15.78 -4.04 4.58
N LEU A 110 -16.30 -5.27 4.40
CA LEU A 110 -15.72 -6.48 4.96
C LEU A 110 -14.72 -7.10 3.99
N TYR A 111 -13.54 -7.40 4.50
CA TYR A 111 -12.45 -8.04 3.77
C TYR A 111 -11.98 -9.27 4.56
N GLU A 112 -11.83 -10.41 3.88
CA GLU A 112 -11.29 -11.63 4.49
C GLU A 112 -9.79 -11.50 4.79
N ASP A 113 -9.09 -10.66 4.01
CA ASP A 113 -7.67 -10.33 4.14
C ASP A 113 -7.48 -8.81 4.21
N LEU A 114 -6.25 -8.32 4.08
CA LEU A 114 -6.00 -6.88 3.91
C LEU A 114 -6.78 -6.37 2.70
N PRO A 115 -7.44 -5.20 2.82
CA PRO A 115 -8.09 -4.56 1.68
C PRO A 115 -7.15 -4.46 0.48
N TYR A 116 -7.65 -4.71 -0.73
CA TYR A 116 -6.88 -4.77 -1.97
C TYR A 116 -5.95 -3.57 -2.16
N PHE A 117 -6.39 -2.37 -1.82
CA PHE A 117 -5.62 -1.14 -1.92
C PHE A 117 -4.45 -1.03 -0.92
N LEU A 118 -4.48 -1.77 0.18
CA LEU A 118 -3.35 -1.90 1.13
C LEU A 118 -2.44 -3.06 0.74
N PHE A 119 -3.00 -4.16 0.26
CA PHE A 119 -2.23 -5.31 -0.18
C PHE A 119 -1.31 -4.96 -1.36
N ASP A 120 -1.78 -4.09 -2.26
CA ASP A 120 -1.02 -3.58 -3.40
C ASP A 120 0.24 -2.77 -2.97
N LEU A 121 0.22 -2.22 -1.75
CA LEU A 121 1.32 -1.42 -1.22
C LEU A 121 2.46 -2.24 -0.60
N ARG A 122 2.40 -3.58 -0.63
CA ARG A 122 3.47 -4.44 -0.14
C ARG A 122 4.79 -4.20 -0.89
N PRO A 123 5.95 -4.36 -0.23
CA PRO A 123 7.24 -4.25 -0.89
C PRO A 123 7.38 -5.28 -2.02
N GLN A 124 7.86 -4.85 -3.18
CA GLN A 124 8.00 -5.68 -4.37
C GLN A 124 9.29 -5.38 -5.14
N GLY A 125 9.74 -6.34 -5.96
CA GLY A 125 10.85 -6.16 -6.87
C GLY A 125 12.20 -5.96 -6.18
N PHE A 126 13.07 -5.15 -6.78
CA PHE A 126 14.43 -4.92 -6.30
C PHE A 126 14.46 -4.26 -4.91
N LEU A 127 13.83 -3.11 -4.75
CA LEU A 127 13.77 -2.41 -3.46
C LEU A 127 12.98 -3.19 -2.41
N GLY A 128 11.94 -3.94 -2.83
CA GLY A 128 11.16 -4.77 -1.93
C GLY A 128 11.98 -5.88 -1.27
N ARG A 129 12.94 -6.48 -1.98
CA ARG A 129 13.84 -7.48 -1.39
C ARG A 129 14.75 -6.87 -0.34
N GLN A 130 15.33 -5.69 -0.62
CA GLN A 130 16.19 -4.97 0.35
C GLN A 130 15.40 -4.57 1.61
N ILE A 131 14.17 -4.10 1.43
CA ILE A 131 13.25 -3.81 2.55
C ILE A 131 13.00 -5.07 3.38
N ALA A 132 12.75 -6.21 2.73
CA ALA A 132 12.48 -7.47 3.43
C ALA A 132 13.71 -7.97 4.20
N GLU A 133 14.89 -7.85 3.64
CA GLU A 133 16.16 -8.15 4.33
C GLU A 133 16.38 -7.23 5.54
N GLU A 134 16.12 -5.93 5.39
CA GLU A 134 16.20 -4.96 6.49
C GLU A 134 15.18 -5.27 7.61
N MET A 135 13.93 -5.61 7.26
CA MET A 135 12.91 -5.97 8.24
C MET A 135 13.27 -7.27 8.96
N ALA A 136 13.77 -8.27 8.24
CA ALA A 136 14.23 -9.54 8.82
C ALA A 136 15.44 -9.34 9.74
N SER A 137 16.34 -8.41 9.45
CA SER A 137 17.46 -8.10 10.35
C SER A 137 17.03 -7.46 11.68
N LYS A 138 15.84 -6.83 11.71
CA LYS A 138 15.28 -6.19 12.90
C LYS A 138 14.34 -7.07 13.69
N SER A 139 13.80 -8.13 13.07
CA SER A 139 12.80 -9.00 13.69
C SER A 139 12.76 -10.36 13.00
N ASP A 140 13.06 -11.42 13.76
CA ASP A 140 13.19 -12.80 13.28
C ASP A 140 11.92 -13.38 12.64
N ASP A 141 10.76 -12.76 12.88
CA ASP A 141 9.49 -13.21 12.33
C ASP A 141 9.21 -12.70 10.90
N PHE A 142 10.03 -11.78 10.35
CA PHE A 142 9.89 -11.32 8.97
C PHE A 142 10.64 -12.24 8.00
N PRO A 143 9.94 -12.81 6.98
CA PRO A 143 10.63 -13.49 5.88
C PRO A 143 11.51 -12.51 5.09
N THR A 144 12.70 -12.98 4.69
CA THR A 144 13.64 -12.21 3.85
C THR A 144 13.14 -12.00 2.41
N ASP A 145 12.15 -12.77 1.98
CA ASP A 145 11.49 -12.60 0.68
C ASP A 145 10.10 -12.02 0.89
N PRO A 146 9.80 -10.82 0.34
CA PRO A 146 8.49 -10.16 0.53
C PRO A 146 7.33 -10.93 -0.11
N ARG A 147 7.60 -11.91 -1.00
CA ARG A 147 6.56 -12.81 -1.55
C ARG A 147 5.98 -13.76 -0.51
N HIS A 148 6.71 -14.03 0.56
CA HIS A 148 6.28 -14.85 1.69
C HIS A 148 5.65 -14.03 2.83
N TRP A 149 5.50 -12.73 2.66
CA TRP A 149 4.85 -11.90 3.65
C TRP A 149 3.35 -12.15 3.70
N ASN A 150 2.86 -12.43 4.88
CA ASN A 150 1.43 -12.53 5.16
C ASN A 150 0.84 -11.14 5.49
N PRO A 151 -0.49 -11.01 5.64
CA PRO A 151 -1.16 -9.75 5.96
C PRO A 151 -0.62 -9.03 7.19
N ASN A 152 -0.17 -9.77 8.21
CA ASN A 152 0.39 -9.17 9.41
C ASN A 152 1.76 -8.53 9.15
N HIS A 153 2.63 -9.18 8.37
CA HIS A 153 3.92 -8.60 7.95
C HIS A 153 3.71 -7.34 7.13
N ILE A 154 2.80 -7.39 6.14
CA ILE A 154 2.47 -6.25 5.28
C ILE A 154 1.94 -5.10 6.13
N GLY A 155 0.94 -5.34 6.98
CA GLY A 155 0.36 -4.30 7.83
C GLY A 155 1.37 -3.65 8.78
N ARG A 156 2.23 -4.44 9.43
CA ARG A 156 3.33 -3.94 10.29
C ARG A 156 4.30 -3.07 9.52
N TYR A 157 4.67 -3.47 8.30
CA TYR A 157 5.50 -2.65 7.42
C TYR A 157 4.80 -1.33 7.07
N LEU A 158 3.54 -1.38 6.65
CA LEU A 158 2.80 -0.20 6.22
C LEU A 158 2.65 0.84 7.34
N VAL A 159 2.36 0.42 8.57
CA VAL A 159 2.19 1.34 9.71
C VAL A 159 3.51 1.93 10.21
N SER A 160 4.63 1.24 10.03
CA SER A 160 5.94 1.67 10.52
C SER A 160 6.82 2.35 9.46
N ASN A 161 6.79 1.87 8.22
CA ASN A 161 7.69 2.27 7.12
C ASN A 161 6.94 2.82 5.89
N GLY A 162 5.62 3.04 5.98
CA GLY A 162 4.78 3.48 4.87
C GLY A 162 4.91 4.94 4.46
N ASP A 163 6.08 5.56 4.63
CA ASP A 163 6.25 7.01 4.40
C ASP A 163 6.23 7.38 2.92
N ASP A 164 6.87 6.56 2.07
CA ASP A 164 7.02 6.84 0.65
C ASP A 164 6.48 5.71 -0.24
N LEU A 165 5.35 5.13 0.16
CA LEU A 165 4.64 4.14 -0.65
C LEU A 165 4.16 4.73 -1.99
N PRO A 166 3.97 3.90 -3.03
CA PRO A 166 3.27 4.32 -4.23
C PRO A 166 1.87 4.85 -3.93
N GLY A 167 1.43 5.86 -4.71
CA GLY A 167 0.13 6.46 -4.52
C GLY A 167 0.06 7.39 -3.31
N ASN A 168 -1.15 7.62 -2.82
CA ASN A 168 -1.46 8.66 -1.85
C ASN A 168 -2.01 8.17 -0.51
N PHE A 169 -2.10 6.86 -0.28
CA PHE A 169 -2.50 6.32 1.01
C PHE A 169 -1.41 6.48 2.08
N LYS A 170 -1.87 6.77 3.31
CA LYS A 170 -1.08 6.74 4.54
C LYS A 170 -1.81 5.87 5.55
N PHE A 171 -1.13 4.86 6.05
CA PHE A 171 -1.71 3.90 6.96
C PHE A 171 -1.01 3.95 8.33
N GLY A 172 -1.80 4.17 9.40
CA GLY A 172 -1.32 4.31 10.76
C GLY A 172 -0.88 5.73 11.12
N GLU A 173 -0.89 6.04 12.42
CA GLU A 173 -0.58 7.39 12.93
C GLU A 173 0.87 7.80 12.68
N GLN A 174 1.82 6.87 12.80
CA GLN A 174 3.25 7.16 12.66
C GLN A 174 3.60 7.68 11.26
N THR A 175 2.97 7.13 10.22
CA THR A 175 3.20 7.59 8.84
C THR A 175 2.59 8.96 8.58
N LEU A 176 1.50 9.31 9.28
CA LEU A 176 0.88 10.64 9.21
C LEU A 176 1.78 11.74 9.76
N LEU A 177 2.48 11.47 10.85
CA LEU A 177 3.41 12.44 11.47
C LEU A 177 4.57 12.82 10.53
N ARG A 178 4.89 11.95 9.56
CA ARG A 178 6.00 12.13 8.62
C ARG A 178 5.61 12.58 7.22
N VAL A 179 4.31 12.82 6.96
CA VAL A 179 3.81 13.24 5.62
C VAL A 179 4.54 14.48 5.08
N ARG A 180 4.84 15.43 5.95
CA ARG A 180 5.52 16.68 5.59
C ARG A 180 7.02 16.68 5.91
N ARG A 181 7.63 15.51 6.03
CA ARG A 181 9.08 15.43 6.14
C ARG A 181 9.69 15.93 4.83
N LYS A 182 10.57 16.94 4.94
CA LYS A 182 11.24 17.52 3.78
C LYS A 182 12.06 16.44 3.07
N PRO A 183 11.88 16.25 1.75
CA PRO A 183 12.67 15.27 1.02
C PRO A 183 14.13 15.73 0.94
N VAL A 184 15.03 14.75 0.87
CA VAL A 184 16.44 15.01 0.61
C VAL A 184 16.59 15.31 -0.87
N ILE A 185 17.12 16.50 -1.19
CA ILE A 185 17.36 16.93 -2.57
C ILE A 185 18.62 16.21 -3.07
N ALA A 186 18.53 15.61 -4.24
CA ALA A 186 19.63 15.00 -4.97
C ALA A 186 19.85 15.74 -6.29
N LEU A 187 21.11 16.06 -6.58
CA LEU A 187 21.55 16.55 -7.88
C LEU A 187 22.05 15.38 -8.74
N ASP A 188 22.21 15.60 -10.05
CA ASP A 188 22.70 14.55 -10.95
C ASP A 188 24.03 13.94 -10.49
N ASN A 189 24.92 14.77 -10.00
CA ASN A 189 26.24 14.34 -9.53
C ASN A 189 26.20 13.43 -8.29
N ASP A 190 25.06 13.36 -7.56
CA ASP A 190 24.88 12.50 -6.41
C ASP A 190 24.43 11.08 -6.83
N TYR A 191 23.97 10.89 -8.08
CA TYR A 191 23.41 9.63 -8.55
C TYR A 191 24.39 8.45 -8.52
N PRO A 192 25.69 8.62 -8.87
CA PRO A 192 26.66 7.53 -8.73
C PRO A 192 26.79 7.02 -7.29
N GLU A 193 26.85 7.92 -6.29
CA GLU A 193 26.94 7.56 -4.87
C GLU A 193 25.64 6.90 -4.38
N LEU A 194 24.48 7.41 -4.78
CA LEU A 194 23.18 6.81 -4.47
C LEU A 194 23.07 5.39 -5.06
N ALA A 195 23.55 5.16 -6.28
CA ALA A 195 23.56 3.86 -6.90
C ALA A 195 24.47 2.87 -6.13
N GLU A 196 25.66 3.28 -5.70
CA GLU A 196 26.55 2.45 -4.88
C GLU A 196 25.92 2.14 -3.52
N SER A 197 25.33 3.13 -2.86
CA SER A 197 24.64 2.95 -1.58
C SER A 197 23.53 1.90 -1.69
N VAL A 198 22.73 1.95 -2.75
CA VAL A 198 21.66 0.98 -2.98
C VAL A 198 22.21 -0.41 -3.26
N MET A 199 23.28 -0.52 -4.05
CA MET A 199 23.91 -1.81 -4.33
C MET A 199 24.56 -2.43 -3.08
N SER A 200 24.94 -1.62 -2.09
CA SER A 200 25.44 -2.07 -0.78
C SER A 200 24.34 -2.36 0.25
N GLY A 201 23.05 -2.26 -0.14
CA GLY A 201 21.91 -2.61 0.72
C GLY A 201 21.32 -1.41 1.49
N VAL A 202 21.79 -0.19 1.30
CA VAL A 202 21.13 1.00 1.83
C VAL A 202 19.92 1.34 0.96
N ILE A 203 18.75 1.49 1.58
CA ILE A 203 17.52 1.81 0.85
C ILE A 203 17.29 3.34 0.90
N PRO A 204 17.56 4.07 -0.17
CA PRO A 204 17.16 5.45 -0.25
C PRO A 204 15.70 5.52 -0.72
N GLY A 205 14.78 5.80 0.21
CA GLY A 205 13.41 6.17 -0.12
C GLY A 205 12.43 4.99 -0.23
N SER A 206 11.72 4.92 -1.32
CA SER A 206 10.45 4.21 -1.54
C SER A 206 10.58 2.75 -2.00
N SER A 207 9.52 1.98 -1.79
CA SER A 207 9.35 0.62 -2.31
C SER A 207 8.84 0.60 -3.77
N ALA A 208 9.44 1.36 -4.68
CA ALA A 208 9.06 1.31 -6.09
C ALA A 208 9.24 -0.10 -6.67
N GLY A 209 8.19 -0.66 -7.28
CA GLY A 209 8.17 -2.01 -7.84
C GLY A 209 9.15 -2.23 -9.00
N GLY A 210 9.28 -3.50 -9.45
CA GLY A 210 10.12 -3.90 -10.58
C GLY A 210 11.51 -4.41 -10.18
N ALA A 211 12.06 -5.34 -10.97
CA ALA A 211 13.27 -6.11 -10.66
C ALA A 211 14.60 -5.39 -10.96
N GLN A 212 14.56 -4.29 -11.73
CA GLN A 212 15.76 -3.53 -12.09
C GLN A 212 16.31 -2.75 -10.89
N PRO A 213 17.66 -2.63 -10.74
CA PRO A 213 18.29 -1.75 -9.77
C PRO A 213 17.81 -0.30 -9.96
N LYS A 214 17.40 0.33 -8.86
CA LYS A 214 16.87 1.70 -8.84
C LYS A 214 16.94 2.30 -7.46
N PHE A 215 16.83 3.61 -7.41
CA PHE A 215 16.55 4.38 -6.20
C PHE A 215 15.47 5.44 -6.47
N THR A 216 14.93 6.02 -5.40
CA THR A 216 14.05 7.19 -5.49
C THR A 216 14.76 8.41 -4.91
N ALA A 217 14.50 9.58 -5.47
CA ALA A 217 15.07 10.84 -5.01
C ALA A 217 14.08 11.99 -5.23
N PHE A 218 14.37 13.15 -4.63
CA PHE A 218 13.77 14.41 -5.02
C PHE A 218 14.80 15.17 -5.86
N SER A 219 14.59 15.26 -7.16
CA SER A 219 15.53 15.90 -8.09
C SER A 219 15.60 17.40 -7.85
N GLY A 220 16.77 17.90 -7.55
CA GLY A 220 17.02 19.34 -7.43
C GLY A 220 16.92 20.08 -8.76
N ASN A 221 17.11 19.38 -9.88
CA ASN A 221 17.06 19.99 -11.22
C ASN A 221 15.62 20.24 -11.69
N HIS A 222 14.68 19.37 -11.29
CA HIS A 222 13.27 19.45 -11.72
C HIS A 222 12.30 19.77 -10.58
N LEU A 223 12.79 19.83 -9.32
CA LEU A 223 11.98 19.99 -8.12
C LEU A 223 10.82 18.98 -8.08
N SER A 224 11.13 17.74 -8.41
CA SER A 224 10.16 16.64 -8.55
C SER A 224 10.70 15.34 -7.98
N HIS A 225 9.80 14.50 -7.50
CA HIS A 225 10.17 13.14 -7.12
C HIS A 225 10.43 12.30 -8.36
N VAL A 226 11.52 11.55 -8.36
CA VAL A 226 11.97 10.72 -9.46
C VAL A 226 12.25 9.28 -9.01
N ILE A 227 12.13 8.35 -9.96
CA ILE A 227 12.70 7.01 -9.89
C ILE A 227 13.87 7.00 -10.85
N VAL A 228 15.05 6.60 -10.35
CA VAL A 228 16.26 6.53 -11.15
C VAL A 228 16.70 5.08 -11.25
N LYS A 229 16.59 4.49 -12.44
CA LYS A 229 17.13 3.18 -12.78
C LYS A 229 18.55 3.34 -13.30
N PHE A 230 19.40 2.34 -13.10
CA PHE A 230 20.80 2.44 -13.53
C PHE A 230 21.37 1.08 -13.98
N SER A 231 22.35 1.17 -14.89
CA SER A 231 23.13 0.01 -15.35
C SER A 231 24.26 -0.33 -14.38
N PRO A 232 24.81 -1.56 -14.41
CA PRO A 232 26.11 -1.83 -13.84
C PRO A 232 27.20 -0.95 -14.47
N LYS A 233 28.34 -0.78 -13.77
CA LYS A 233 29.54 -0.12 -14.31
C LYS A 233 30.23 -0.98 -15.35
N GLY A 234 30.92 -0.32 -16.28
CA GLY A 234 31.79 -0.96 -17.26
C GLY A 234 31.08 -1.32 -18.58
N ASN A 235 31.77 -2.12 -19.39
CA ASN A 235 31.38 -2.44 -20.77
C ASN A 235 31.33 -3.96 -21.02
N ASN A 236 31.09 -4.78 -20.00
CA ASN A 236 30.82 -6.20 -20.20
C ASN A 236 29.39 -6.42 -20.75
N ASP A 237 29.12 -7.61 -21.26
CA ASP A 237 27.83 -7.95 -21.91
C ASP A 237 26.63 -7.70 -21.01
N VAL A 238 26.76 -7.86 -19.69
CA VAL A 238 25.68 -7.60 -18.72
C VAL A 238 25.42 -6.09 -18.63
N ALA A 239 26.46 -5.27 -18.52
CA ALA A 239 26.32 -3.81 -18.45
C ALA A 239 25.74 -3.25 -19.76
N ILE A 240 26.21 -3.74 -20.91
CA ILE A 240 25.68 -3.36 -22.23
C ILE A 240 24.18 -3.70 -22.31
N ARG A 241 23.78 -4.93 -21.99
CA ARG A 241 22.36 -5.33 -21.99
C ARG A 241 21.49 -4.44 -21.11
N TRP A 242 21.96 -4.08 -19.92
CA TRP A 242 21.22 -3.18 -19.03
C TRP A 242 21.10 -1.77 -19.60
N ARG A 243 22.15 -1.25 -20.24
CA ARG A 243 22.11 0.04 -20.94
C ARG A 243 21.08 0.00 -22.08
N ASP A 244 21.07 -1.05 -22.89
CA ASP A 244 20.12 -1.22 -23.98
C ASP A 244 18.67 -1.25 -23.50
N ILE A 245 18.40 -1.91 -22.35
CA ILE A 245 17.07 -1.92 -21.72
C ILE A 245 16.66 -0.49 -21.31
N LEU A 246 17.55 0.28 -20.67
CA LEU A 246 17.24 1.64 -20.23
C LEU A 246 17.02 2.58 -21.44
N ILE A 247 17.82 2.45 -22.50
CA ILE A 247 17.65 3.20 -23.75
C ILE A 247 16.32 2.84 -24.42
N THR A 248 15.98 1.56 -24.45
CA THR A 248 14.70 1.09 -25.01
C THR A 248 13.51 1.65 -24.24
N GLU A 249 13.59 1.66 -22.91
CA GLU A 249 12.54 2.24 -22.06
C GLU A 249 12.39 3.75 -22.28
N TYR A 250 13.49 4.47 -22.42
CA TYR A 250 13.48 5.88 -22.78
C TYR A 250 12.76 6.12 -24.12
N HIS A 251 13.16 5.41 -25.19
CA HIS A 251 12.53 5.56 -26.51
C HIS A 251 11.07 5.11 -26.52
N ALA A 252 10.70 4.10 -25.72
CA ALA A 252 9.30 3.70 -25.59
C ALA A 252 8.44 4.82 -24.98
N ALA A 253 8.93 5.50 -23.94
CA ALA A 253 8.25 6.64 -23.35
C ALA A 253 8.09 7.79 -24.33
N GLU A 254 9.15 8.13 -25.08
CA GLU A 254 9.13 9.16 -26.14
C GLU A 254 8.13 8.78 -27.26
N ALA A 255 8.12 7.52 -27.72
CA ALA A 255 7.20 7.05 -28.72
C ALA A 255 5.73 7.16 -28.29
N ILE A 256 5.41 6.77 -27.05
CA ILE A 256 4.07 6.91 -26.47
C ILE A 256 3.67 8.38 -26.41
N HIS A 257 4.57 9.23 -25.93
CA HIS A 257 4.32 10.67 -25.84
C HIS A 257 4.10 11.32 -27.20
N SER A 258 4.88 10.93 -28.21
CA SER A 258 4.74 11.44 -29.58
C SER A 258 3.40 11.12 -30.23
N GLN A 259 2.71 10.08 -29.77
CA GLN A 259 1.36 9.71 -30.21
C GLN A 259 0.25 10.41 -29.40
N GLY A 260 0.59 11.36 -28.52
CA GLY A 260 -0.36 12.12 -27.71
C GLY A 260 -0.86 11.41 -26.45
N PHE A 261 -0.27 10.27 -26.10
CA PHE A 261 -0.58 9.58 -24.83
C PHE A 261 0.31 10.09 -23.70
N SER A 262 -0.21 10.04 -22.48
CA SER A 262 0.56 10.39 -21.30
C SER A 262 1.60 9.31 -21.00
N ALA A 263 2.85 9.71 -20.88
CA ALA A 263 3.96 8.89 -20.43
C ALA A 263 4.75 9.65 -19.36
N ALA A 264 5.48 8.92 -18.50
CA ALA A 264 6.38 9.55 -17.55
C ALA A 264 7.47 10.33 -18.29
N ALA A 265 7.73 11.57 -17.87
CA ALA A 265 8.86 12.33 -18.39
C ALA A 265 10.17 11.64 -17.97
N THR A 266 11.00 11.33 -18.95
CA THR A 266 12.24 10.58 -18.75
C THR A 266 13.44 11.31 -19.34
N ARG A 267 14.63 11.05 -18.81
CA ARG A 267 15.91 11.48 -19.40
C ARG A 267 17.00 10.45 -19.12
N LEU A 268 17.95 10.38 -20.04
CA LEU A 268 19.15 9.55 -19.89
C LEU A 268 20.33 10.42 -19.43
N LEU A 269 21.14 9.87 -18.53
CA LEU A 269 22.36 10.49 -18.01
C LEU A 269 23.47 9.45 -18.00
N GLU A 270 24.64 9.79 -18.49
CA GLU A 270 25.83 8.94 -18.41
C GLU A 270 26.85 9.53 -17.46
N MET A 271 27.13 8.82 -16.36
CA MET A 271 28.04 9.25 -15.31
C MET A 271 28.74 8.05 -14.67
N ASP A 272 29.99 8.20 -14.32
CA ASP A 272 30.80 7.21 -13.57
C ASP A 272 30.72 5.79 -14.16
N GLY A 273 30.72 5.70 -15.50
CA GLY A 273 30.65 4.42 -16.24
C GLY A 273 29.31 3.70 -16.13
N ARG A 274 28.22 4.37 -15.69
CA ARG A 274 26.86 3.90 -15.68
C ARG A 274 25.96 4.74 -16.56
N LEU A 275 24.92 4.10 -17.10
CA LEU A 275 23.78 4.80 -17.67
C LEU A 275 22.67 4.87 -16.63
N PHE A 276 22.11 6.04 -16.44
CA PHE A 276 20.96 6.29 -15.58
C PHE A 276 19.75 6.66 -16.45
N LEU A 277 18.58 6.08 -16.12
CA LEU A 277 17.28 6.50 -16.63
C LEU A 277 16.51 7.12 -15.46
N GLU A 278 16.38 8.42 -15.48
CA GLU A 278 15.53 9.15 -14.56
C GLU A 278 14.11 9.22 -15.11
N SER A 279 13.12 8.95 -14.28
CA SER A 279 11.70 9.05 -14.63
C SER A 279 10.97 9.84 -13.54
N VAL A 280 10.27 10.89 -13.95
CA VAL A 280 9.43 11.68 -13.01
C VAL A 280 8.28 10.82 -12.52
N ARG A 281 8.05 10.80 -11.21
CA ARG A 281 6.97 10.03 -10.59
C ARG A 281 5.62 10.69 -10.84
N PHE A 282 4.73 9.99 -11.51
CA PHE A 282 3.37 10.47 -11.80
C PHE A 282 2.45 10.43 -10.55
N ASP A 283 2.84 9.67 -9.52
CA ASP A 283 2.11 9.57 -8.26
C ASP A 283 2.54 10.64 -7.23
N ARG A 284 3.29 11.65 -7.66
CA ARG A 284 3.78 12.77 -6.85
C ARG A 284 3.43 14.11 -7.51
N SER A 285 3.21 15.11 -6.66
CA SER A 285 2.94 16.50 -7.06
C SER A 285 3.70 17.46 -6.15
N GLY A 286 4.68 18.18 -6.69
CA GLY A 286 5.56 19.03 -5.91
C GLY A 286 6.31 18.26 -4.80
N GLU A 287 6.60 18.95 -3.72
CA GLU A 287 7.41 18.41 -2.61
C GLU A 287 6.62 17.40 -1.74
N TYR A 288 5.33 17.65 -1.49
CA TYR A 288 4.51 16.87 -0.53
C TYR A 288 3.26 16.26 -1.14
N GLY A 289 2.82 16.75 -2.29
CA GLY A 289 1.58 16.31 -2.92
C GLY A 289 1.67 14.90 -3.48
N ARG A 290 0.52 14.20 -3.50
CA ARG A 290 0.42 12.82 -3.97
C ARG A 290 -0.81 12.63 -4.84
N MET A 291 -0.72 11.67 -5.76
CA MET A 291 -1.82 11.24 -6.62
C MET A 291 -2.20 9.81 -6.27
N SER A 292 -3.48 9.49 -6.36
CA SER A 292 -3.97 8.12 -6.13
C SER A 292 -3.43 7.17 -7.18
N MET A 293 -3.05 5.98 -6.73
CA MET A 293 -2.60 4.88 -7.60
C MET A 293 -3.05 3.55 -7.00
N THR A 294 -3.59 2.70 -7.83
CA THR A 294 -3.89 1.29 -7.52
C THR A 294 -3.61 0.48 -8.76
N SER A 295 -3.00 -0.70 -8.63
CA SER A 295 -2.73 -1.55 -9.79
C SER A 295 -4.02 -2.13 -10.36
N LEU A 296 -4.05 -2.32 -11.69
CA LEU A 296 -5.17 -3.01 -12.34
C LEU A 296 -5.30 -4.46 -11.83
N GLN A 297 -4.19 -5.09 -11.44
CA GLN A 297 -4.20 -6.41 -10.81
C GLN A 297 -5.00 -6.43 -9.49
N SER A 298 -4.82 -5.42 -8.64
CA SER A 298 -5.57 -5.32 -7.38
C SER A 298 -7.04 -4.99 -7.59
N ILE A 299 -7.34 -4.17 -8.60
CA ILE A 299 -8.72 -3.88 -9.04
C ILE A 299 -9.39 -5.14 -9.58
N ASP A 300 -8.71 -5.89 -10.46
CA ASP A 300 -9.22 -7.14 -11.00
C ASP A 300 -9.49 -8.16 -9.90
N ALA A 301 -8.54 -8.35 -8.99
CA ALA A 301 -8.68 -9.31 -7.90
C ALA A 301 -9.88 -9.01 -6.98
N GLU A 302 -10.25 -7.74 -6.81
CA GLU A 302 -11.38 -7.34 -5.96
C GLU A 302 -12.71 -7.32 -6.71
N PHE A 303 -12.75 -6.87 -7.98
CA PHE A 303 -14.00 -6.49 -8.64
C PHE A 303 -14.40 -7.37 -9.82
N SER A 304 -13.48 -8.10 -10.46
CA SER A 304 -13.80 -8.98 -11.59
C SER A 304 -13.28 -10.41 -11.45
N GLY A 305 -12.12 -10.61 -10.85
CA GLY A 305 -11.53 -11.93 -10.63
C GLY A 305 -11.18 -12.71 -11.90
N ILE A 306 -11.08 -12.03 -13.05
CA ILE A 306 -10.86 -12.67 -14.35
C ILE A 306 -9.43 -13.17 -14.48
N GLY A 307 -8.43 -12.44 -13.94
CA GLY A 307 -7.02 -12.78 -14.07
C GLY A 307 -6.51 -12.76 -15.52
N GLY A 308 -7.19 -12.04 -16.39
CA GLY A 308 -6.95 -12.01 -17.82
C GLY A 308 -5.94 -10.97 -18.28
N SER A 309 -5.90 -10.77 -19.60
CA SER A 309 -5.13 -9.69 -20.19
C SER A 309 -5.77 -8.31 -19.87
N TRP A 310 -4.98 -7.28 -19.98
CA TRP A 310 -5.39 -5.89 -19.80
C TRP A 310 -6.75 -5.52 -20.44
N PRO A 311 -6.98 -5.79 -21.77
CA PRO A 311 -8.27 -5.48 -22.38
C PRO A 311 -9.42 -6.27 -21.76
N GLN A 312 -9.23 -7.57 -21.47
CA GLN A 312 -10.25 -8.42 -20.87
C GLN A 312 -10.70 -7.91 -19.50
N VAL A 313 -9.74 -7.49 -18.66
CA VAL A 313 -10.08 -6.93 -17.34
C VAL A 313 -10.80 -5.59 -17.50
N MET A 314 -10.36 -4.73 -18.42
CA MET A 314 -11.03 -3.45 -18.66
C MET A 314 -12.47 -3.63 -19.19
N ASP A 315 -12.70 -4.58 -20.12
CA ASP A 315 -14.03 -4.89 -20.63
C ASP A 315 -14.98 -5.42 -19.54
N ALA A 316 -14.44 -6.13 -18.55
CA ALA A 316 -15.24 -6.64 -17.43
C ALA A 316 -15.57 -5.59 -16.37
N LEU A 317 -14.81 -4.52 -16.29
CA LEU A 317 -15.00 -3.42 -15.33
C LEU A 317 -15.93 -2.31 -15.87
N LEU A 318 -16.21 -2.30 -17.17
CA LEU A 318 -17.12 -1.34 -17.84
C LEU A 318 -18.56 -1.84 -17.84
#